data_de325d7f63d1863c71dbf542f67dffd2
#
_entry.id   de325d7f63d1863c71dbf542f67dffd2
#
_cell.length_a   1.000
_cell.length_b   1.000
_cell.length_c   1.000
_cell.angle_alpha   90.00
_cell.angle_beta   90.00
_cell.angle_gamma   90.00
#
_symmetry.space_group_name_H-M   'P 1'
#
loop_
_entity.id
_entity.type
_entity.pdbx_description
1 polymer ?
#
loop_
_entity_poly.entity_id
_entity_poly.type
_entity_poly.pdbx_seq_one_letter_code
_entity_poly.pdbx_strand_id
1 'polypeptide(L)'
;MLLTEIDHIAIAVRDLEAAIHYYAEAFGAEVHHREIVESDGVEEALVKVADSYIQLTAATRPDSPIAKAIEKRGEGLHHVGYRVDDCAEALA
;
A
#
# COMPACT_ATOMS: atom_id res chain seq x y z
N MET A 1 16.73 18.50 -6.31
CA MET A 1 16.22 17.14 -6.49
C MET A 1 14.72 17.14 -6.57
N LEU A 2 14.15 16.42 -7.52
CA LEU A 2 12.68 16.39 -7.73
C LEU A 2 11.95 15.61 -6.63
N LEU A 3 12.57 14.52 -6.15
CA LEU A 3 11.95 13.68 -5.14
C LEU A 3 12.28 14.25 -3.76
N THR A 4 11.24 14.48 -2.94
CA THR A 4 11.43 15.03 -1.60
C THR A 4 11.41 13.95 -0.53
N GLU A 5 10.63 12.89 -0.73
CA GLU A 5 10.55 11.78 0.21
C GLU A 5 9.79 10.60 -0.41
N ILE A 6 9.88 9.45 0.24
CA ILE A 6 9.00 8.33 -0.10
C ILE A 6 7.67 8.60 0.61
N ASP A 7 6.60 8.75 -0.18
CA ASP A 7 5.27 9.03 0.37
C ASP A 7 4.69 7.79 1.04
N HIS A 8 4.74 6.66 0.33
CA HIS A 8 4.27 5.40 0.89
C HIS A 8 4.88 4.22 0.12
N ILE A 9 4.80 3.06 0.74
CA ILE A 9 5.17 1.79 0.13
C ILE A 9 3.90 0.94 0.13
N ALA A 10 3.48 0.47 -1.05
CA ALA A 10 2.29 -0.37 -1.17
C ALA A 10 2.68 -1.84 -1.19
N ILE A 11 2.07 -2.62 -0.31
CA ILE A 11 2.31 -4.05 -0.17
C ILE A 11 0.99 -4.78 -0.41
N ALA A 12 1.01 -5.71 -1.36
CA ALA A 12 -0.16 -6.54 -1.67
C ALA A 12 -0.22 -7.72 -0.69
N VAL A 13 -1.35 -7.89 -0.03
CA VAL A 13 -1.55 -8.94 0.97
C VAL A 13 -2.85 -9.70 0.70
N ARG A 14 -2.91 -10.97 1.10
CA ARG A 14 -4.11 -11.78 0.92
C ARG A 14 -5.17 -11.49 1.97
N ASP A 15 -4.74 -11.25 3.21
CA ASP A 15 -5.63 -11.03 4.35
C ASP A 15 -5.24 -9.72 5.02
N LEU A 16 -6.07 -8.70 4.80
CA LEU A 16 -5.79 -7.35 5.32
C LEU A 16 -5.77 -7.32 6.84
N GLU A 17 -6.72 -7.98 7.49
CA GLU A 17 -6.78 -7.98 8.96
C GLU A 17 -5.55 -8.64 9.57
N ALA A 18 -5.11 -9.77 9.00
CA ALA A 18 -3.91 -10.45 9.46
C ALA A 18 -2.66 -9.59 9.27
N ALA A 19 -2.57 -8.89 8.15
CA ALA A 19 -1.46 -7.99 7.87
C ALA A 19 -1.43 -6.81 8.84
N ILE A 20 -2.59 -6.21 9.11
CA ILE A 20 -2.69 -5.11 10.08
C ILE A 20 -2.23 -5.59 11.46
N HIS A 21 -2.68 -6.76 11.87
CA HIS A 21 -2.29 -7.33 13.15
C HIS A 21 -0.79 -7.59 13.24
N TYR A 22 -0.22 -8.11 12.17
CA TYR A 22 1.22 -8.37 12.10
C TYR A 22 2.03 -7.07 12.29
N TYR A 23 1.66 -6.00 11.59
CA TYR A 23 2.36 -4.73 11.71
C TYR A 23 2.19 -4.09 13.08
N ALA A 24 1.01 -4.24 13.70
CA ALA A 24 0.79 -3.75 15.04
C ALA A 24 1.68 -4.49 16.06
N GLU A 25 1.75 -5.81 15.97
CA GLU A 25 2.52 -6.63 16.89
C GLU A 25 4.03 -6.49 16.70
N ALA A 26 4.49 -6.49 15.43
CA ALA A 26 5.92 -6.48 15.13
C ALA A 26 6.54 -5.11 15.26
N PHE A 27 5.81 -4.05 14.92
CA PHE A 27 6.38 -2.70 14.83
C PHE A 27 5.64 -1.65 15.66
N GLY A 28 4.56 -2.03 16.34
CA GLY A 28 3.73 -1.07 17.05
C GLY A 28 3.03 -0.08 16.12
N ALA A 29 2.86 -0.44 14.85
CA ALA A 29 2.26 0.44 13.85
C ALA A 29 0.74 0.50 14.04
N GLU A 30 0.19 1.70 13.87
CA GLU A 30 -1.25 1.94 13.97
C GLU A 30 -1.84 2.23 12.61
N VAL A 31 -3.10 1.82 12.41
CA VAL A 31 -3.84 2.16 11.21
C VAL A 31 -4.27 3.62 11.29
N HIS A 32 -3.84 4.41 10.32
CA HIS A 32 -4.23 5.81 10.20
C HIS A 32 -5.47 6.00 9.33
N HIS A 33 -5.68 5.11 8.36
CA HIS A 33 -6.77 5.24 7.41
C HIS A 33 -7.07 3.89 6.77
N ARG A 34 -8.36 3.62 6.54
CA ARG A 34 -8.82 2.45 5.78
C ARG A 34 -9.87 2.90 4.80
N GLU A 35 -9.84 2.34 3.60
CA GLU A 35 -10.89 2.60 2.63
C GLU A 35 -11.03 1.45 1.65
N ILE A 36 -12.19 1.35 1.04
CA ILE A 36 -12.46 0.41 -0.04
C ILE A 36 -12.52 1.23 -1.33
N VAL A 37 -11.69 0.86 -2.30
CA VAL A 37 -11.68 1.47 -3.61
C VAL A 37 -12.37 0.48 -4.56
N GLU A 38 -13.67 0.63 -4.72
CA GLU A 38 -14.48 -0.35 -5.45
C GLU A 38 -14.11 -0.44 -6.93
N SER A 39 -13.76 0.68 -7.53
CA SER A 39 -13.34 0.70 -8.93
C SER A 39 -12.13 -0.20 -9.19
N ASP A 40 -11.22 -0.29 -8.21
CA ASP A 40 -10.02 -1.12 -8.31
C ASP A 40 -10.19 -2.50 -7.67
N GLY A 41 -11.30 -2.72 -6.97
CA GLY A 41 -11.55 -3.98 -6.28
C GLY A 41 -10.56 -4.27 -5.17
N VAL A 42 -10.26 -3.25 -4.34
CA VAL A 42 -9.30 -3.37 -3.24
C VAL A 42 -9.81 -2.72 -1.97
N GLU A 43 -9.33 -3.22 -0.86
CA GLU A 43 -9.40 -2.54 0.43
C GLU A 43 -7.99 -2.21 0.85
N GLU A 44 -7.79 -0.98 1.33
CA GLU A 44 -6.48 -0.46 1.69
C GLU A 44 -6.46 -0.03 3.14
N ALA A 45 -5.33 -0.26 3.80
CA ALA A 45 -5.09 0.25 5.14
C ALA A 45 -3.75 0.97 5.13
N LEU A 46 -3.73 2.21 5.58
CA LEU A 46 -2.51 2.98 5.70
C LEU A 46 -2.01 2.88 7.13
N VAL A 47 -0.85 2.27 7.30
CA VAL A 47 -0.22 2.12 8.62
C VAL A 47 1.03 2.98 8.67
N LYS A 48 1.24 3.64 9.80
CA LYS A 48 2.41 4.49 9.98
C LYS A 48 3.51 3.71 10.67
N VAL A 49 4.69 3.71 10.03
CA VAL A 49 5.89 3.11 10.58
C VAL A 49 6.96 4.20 10.60
N ALA A 50 7.35 4.65 11.79
CA ALA A 50 8.23 5.80 11.97
C ALA A 50 7.62 7.04 11.30
N ASP A 51 8.31 7.66 10.38
CA ASP A 51 7.83 8.84 9.65
C ASP A 51 7.32 8.52 8.24
N SER A 52 7.18 7.23 7.93
CA SER A 52 6.73 6.78 6.62
C SER A 52 5.41 6.03 6.73
N TYR A 53 4.75 5.82 5.59
CA TYR A 53 3.51 5.07 5.54
C TYR A 53 3.68 3.82 4.70
N ILE A 54 3.10 2.73 5.19
CA ILE A 54 2.97 1.49 4.44
C ILE A 54 1.48 1.33 4.13
N GLN A 55 1.17 1.17 2.84
CA GLN A 55 -0.18 0.92 2.38
C GLN A 55 -0.36 -0.58 2.18
N LEU A 56 -1.14 -1.20 3.04
CA LEU A 56 -1.48 -2.60 2.91
C LEU A 56 -2.72 -2.69 2.02
N THR A 57 -2.65 -3.48 0.96
CA THR A 57 -3.71 -3.55 -0.04
C THR A 57 -4.12 -4.99 -0.27
N ALA A 58 -5.41 -5.28 -0.11
CA ALA A 58 -5.98 -6.60 -0.34
C ALA A 58 -7.09 -6.51 -1.37
N ALA A 59 -7.23 -7.55 -2.18
CA ALA A 59 -8.29 -7.62 -3.18
C ALA A 59 -9.64 -7.87 -2.51
N THR A 60 -10.68 -7.17 -2.99
CA THR A 60 -12.05 -7.43 -2.55
C THR A 60 -12.80 -8.33 -3.53
N ARG A 61 -12.21 -8.59 -4.70
CA ARG A 61 -12.77 -9.50 -5.68
C ARG A 61 -11.66 -10.14 -6.53
N PRO A 62 -11.90 -11.33 -7.11
CA PRO A 62 -10.85 -12.09 -7.82
C PRO A 62 -10.30 -11.41 -9.07
N ASP A 63 -11.06 -10.52 -9.69
CA ASP A 63 -10.65 -9.86 -10.93
C ASP A 63 -9.88 -8.56 -10.71
N SER A 64 -9.59 -8.19 -9.46
CA SER A 64 -8.84 -6.96 -9.21
C SER A 64 -7.37 -7.12 -9.64
N PRO A 65 -6.70 -6.01 -10.02
CA PRO A 65 -5.27 -6.06 -10.34
C PRO A 65 -4.41 -6.61 -9.20
N ILE A 66 -4.79 -6.33 -7.95
CA ILE A 66 -4.06 -6.84 -6.78
C ILE A 66 -4.21 -8.35 -6.66
N ALA A 67 -5.42 -8.88 -6.87
CA ALA A 67 -5.64 -10.33 -6.84
C ALA A 67 -4.79 -11.02 -7.90
N LYS A 68 -4.72 -10.46 -9.10
CA LYS A 68 -3.92 -11.00 -10.20
C LYS A 68 -2.42 -10.91 -9.90
N ALA A 69 -1.99 -9.81 -9.28
CA ALA A 69 -0.59 -9.65 -8.91
C ALA A 69 -0.17 -10.68 -7.86
N ILE A 70 -1.01 -10.93 -6.86
CA ILE A 70 -0.74 -11.92 -5.81
C ILE A 70 -0.71 -13.33 -6.40
N GLU A 71 -1.65 -13.65 -7.30
CA GLU A 71 -1.68 -14.94 -7.97
C GLU A 71 -0.39 -15.19 -8.77
N LYS A 72 0.13 -14.16 -9.41
CA LYS A 72 1.29 -14.25 -10.29
C LYS A 72 2.62 -14.21 -9.54
N ARG A 73 2.73 -13.37 -8.51
CA ARG A 73 4.00 -13.08 -7.84
C ARG A 73 3.99 -13.34 -6.33
N GLY A 74 2.82 -13.65 -5.76
CA GLY A 74 2.67 -13.79 -4.32
C GLY A 74 2.51 -12.43 -3.63
N GLU A 75 2.40 -12.48 -2.30
CA GLU A 75 2.32 -11.28 -1.49
C GLU A 75 3.64 -10.53 -1.53
N GLY A 76 3.61 -9.22 -1.34
CA GLY A 76 4.81 -8.43 -1.24
C GLY A 76 4.68 -7.04 -1.82
N LEU A 77 5.81 -6.42 -2.05
CA LEU A 77 5.88 -5.06 -2.56
C LEU A 77 5.17 -4.94 -3.90
N HIS A 78 4.21 -4.02 -3.96
CA HIS A 78 3.46 -3.73 -5.19
C HIS A 78 4.01 -2.49 -5.88
N HIS A 79 4.14 -1.38 -5.14
CA HIS A 79 4.72 -0.17 -5.69
C HIS A 79 5.24 0.74 -4.56
N VAL A 80 6.00 1.75 -4.96
CA VAL A 80 6.48 2.80 -4.05
C VAL A 80 5.96 4.12 -4.58
N GLY A 81 5.30 4.89 -3.70
CA GLY A 81 4.85 6.24 -4.02
C GLY A 81 5.88 7.25 -3.54
N TYR A 82 6.25 8.18 -4.39
CA TYR A 82 7.20 9.24 -4.06
C TYR A 82 6.50 10.58 -4.01
N ARG A 83 6.92 11.42 -3.06
CA ARG A 83 6.51 12.82 -3.05
C ARG A 83 7.49 13.61 -3.90
N VAL A 84 6.98 14.49 -4.75
CA VAL A 84 7.79 15.30 -5.67
C VAL A 84 7.44 16.77 -5.53
N ASP A 85 8.37 17.63 -5.88
CA ASP A 85 8.16 19.09 -5.88
C ASP A 85 7.22 19.51 -7.00
N ASP A 86 7.36 18.88 -8.17
CA ASP A 86 6.56 19.18 -9.35
C ASP A 86 6.29 17.88 -10.09
N CYS A 87 5.03 17.45 -10.07
CA CYS A 87 4.62 16.18 -10.67
C CYS A 87 4.84 16.17 -12.19
N ALA A 88 4.55 17.26 -12.87
CA ALA A 88 4.74 17.36 -14.32
C ALA A 88 6.22 17.24 -14.68
N GLU A 89 7.09 17.90 -13.94
CA GLU A 89 8.53 17.81 -14.14
C GLU A 89 9.05 16.41 -13.84
N ALA A 90 8.54 15.75 -12.80
CA ALA A 90 8.95 14.40 -12.46
C ALA A 90 8.56 13.38 -13.52
N LEU A 91 7.47 13.62 -14.25
CA LEU A 91 6.99 12.73 -15.29
C LEU A 91 7.64 13.00 -16.66
N ALA A 92 8.29 14.11 -16.79
CA ALA A 92 9.01 14.44 -18.03
C ALA A 92 10.33 13.68 -18.10
#